data_37a320723533ff82ee8db977f721aac2
#
_entry.id   37a320723533ff82ee8db977f721aac2
#
_cell.length_a   1.000
_cell.length_b   1.000
_cell.length_c   1.000
_cell.angle_alpha   90.00
_cell.angle_beta   90.00
_cell.angle_gamma   90.00
#
_symmetry.space_group_name_H-M   'P 1'
#
loop_
_entity.id
_entity.type
_entity.pdbx_description
1 polymer ?
#
loop_
_entity_poly.entity_id
_entity_poly.type
_entity_poly.pdbx_seq_one_letter_code
_entity_poly.pdbx_strand_id
1 'polypeptide(L)'
;MSITEQMQKAYAATERHEKIMRTAKRMIWVTFRKEGIHKYPAALDDPSLATGDEYDVSFLGYPHRHIFHFKVGITVTHNDRDIEFIQFKRWLEKLYEEKTLELDYKSCEMICDDLYNQIIAKHPGREVHIDVSEDGENGAHIEYAK
;
A
#
# COMPACT_ATOMS: atom_id res chain seq x y z
N MET A 1 6.32 35.50 32.90
CA MET A 1 4.96 35.25 32.34
C MET A 1 3.94 35.38 33.47
N SER A 2 2.89 36.18 33.29
CA SER A 2 1.82 36.33 34.27
C SER A 2 0.95 35.06 34.35
N ILE A 3 0.17 34.95 35.44
CA ILE A 3 -0.77 33.83 35.60
C ILE A 3 -1.79 33.82 34.45
N THR A 4 -2.29 35.01 34.06
CA THR A 4 -3.24 35.12 32.93
C THR A 4 -2.63 34.63 31.64
N GLU A 5 -1.39 35.00 31.34
CA GLU A 5 -0.68 34.52 30.15
C GLU A 5 -0.45 33.03 30.18
N GLN A 6 -0.13 32.46 31.36
CA GLN A 6 0.04 31.04 31.53
C GLN A 6 -1.28 30.28 31.29
N MET A 7 -2.38 30.79 31.82
CA MET A 7 -3.70 30.19 31.64
C MET A 7 -4.15 30.26 30.19
N GLN A 8 -3.95 31.40 29.51
CA GLN A 8 -4.27 31.53 28.08
C GLN A 8 -3.47 30.58 27.21
N LYS A 9 -2.16 30.43 27.52
CA LYS A 9 -1.29 29.52 26.82
C LYS A 9 -1.72 28.05 27.01
N ALA A 10 -2.08 27.68 28.24
CA ALA A 10 -2.57 26.32 28.54
C ALA A 10 -3.89 26.03 27.83
N TYR A 11 -4.82 27.00 27.79
CA TYR A 11 -6.09 26.88 27.08
C TYR A 11 -5.87 26.69 25.57
N ALA A 12 -5.02 27.52 24.97
CA ALA A 12 -4.70 27.43 23.54
C ALA A 12 -4.03 26.08 23.19
N ALA A 13 -3.15 25.57 24.07
CA ALA A 13 -2.52 24.27 23.90
C ALA A 13 -3.54 23.14 23.98
N THR A 14 -4.52 23.24 24.88
CA THR A 14 -5.62 22.26 25.02
C THR A 14 -6.50 22.23 23.79
N GLU A 15 -6.92 23.40 23.28
CA GLU A 15 -7.72 23.49 22.06
C GLU A 15 -6.97 22.93 20.87
N ARG A 16 -5.68 23.22 20.75
CA ARG A 16 -4.83 22.71 19.70
C ARG A 16 -4.74 21.18 19.77
N HIS A 17 -4.56 20.65 20.98
CA HIS A 17 -4.51 19.20 21.22
C HIS A 17 -5.82 18.54 20.82
N GLU A 18 -6.97 19.08 21.24
CA GLU A 18 -8.29 18.56 20.90
C GLU A 18 -8.51 18.57 19.39
N LYS A 19 -8.10 19.64 18.71
CA LYS A 19 -8.19 19.73 17.25
C LYS A 19 -7.35 18.64 16.58
N ILE A 20 -6.11 18.44 17.03
CA ILE A 20 -5.23 17.40 16.51
C ILE A 20 -5.85 16.02 16.70
N MET A 21 -6.37 15.74 17.88
CA MET A 21 -7.02 14.46 18.19
C MET A 21 -8.25 14.22 17.30
N ARG A 22 -9.05 15.25 17.07
CA ARG A 22 -10.27 15.17 16.27
C ARG A 22 -10.00 15.03 14.79
N THR A 23 -8.95 15.71 14.28
CA THR A 23 -8.64 15.78 12.85
C THR A 23 -7.55 14.83 12.42
N ALA A 24 -6.95 14.07 13.33
CA ALA A 24 -5.90 13.12 13.00
C ALA A 24 -6.43 12.05 12.03
N LYS A 25 -5.68 11.81 10.98
CA LYS A 25 -5.96 10.68 10.09
C LYS A 25 -5.54 9.40 10.80
N ARG A 26 -6.47 8.45 10.90
CA ARG A 26 -6.21 7.16 11.52
C ARG A 26 -6.35 6.07 10.49
N MET A 27 -5.36 5.21 10.41
CA MET A 27 -5.37 4.08 9.50
C MET A 27 -5.01 2.82 10.27
N ILE A 28 -5.64 1.72 9.92
CA ILE A 28 -5.10 0.40 10.25
C ILE A 28 -4.29 -0.07 9.04
N TRP A 29 -3.38 -1.00 9.26
CA TRP A 29 -2.61 -1.59 8.16
C TRP A 29 -2.34 -3.07 8.43
N VAL A 30 -2.22 -3.82 7.35
CA VAL A 30 -1.90 -5.25 7.38
C VAL A 30 -0.85 -5.55 6.34
N THR A 31 -0.11 -6.64 6.54
CA THR A 31 0.85 -7.15 5.56
C THR A 31 0.58 -8.60 5.27
N PHE A 32 0.87 -9.02 4.05
CA PHE A 32 0.83 -10.43 3.65
C PHE A 32 1.78 -10.64 2.47
N ARG A 33 2.04 -11.90 2.14
CA ARG A 33 2.95 -12.29 1.06
C ARG A 33 2.29 -13.30 0.16
N LYS A 34 2.60 -13.22 -1.14
CA LYS A 34 2.16 -14.20 -2.14
C LYS A 34 3.27 -14.43 -3.16
N GLU A 35 3.50 -15.69 -3.50
CA GLU A 35 4.36 -16.03 -4.63
C GLU A 35 3.63 -15.71 -5.93
N GLY A 36 4.34 -15.11 -6.89
CA GLY A 36 3.77 -14.78 -8.19
C GLY A 36 4.80 -14.84 -9.30
N ILE A 37 4.33 -15.02 -10.52
CA ILE A 37 5.12 -15.02 -11.74
C ILE A 37 4.64 -13.92 -12.64
N HIS A 38 5.56 -13.09 -13.12
CA HIS A 38 5.27 -12.07 -14.11
C HIS A 38 6.45 -11.89 -15.08
N LYS A 39 6.27 -11.04 -16.08
CA LYS A 39 7.30 -10.68 -17.05
C LYS A 39 7.13 -9.23 -17.46
N TYR A 40 8.22 -8.64 -17.96
CA TYR A 40 8.19 -7.30 -18.52
C TYR A 40 8.64 -7.35 -19.98
N PRO A 41 7.72 -7.58 -20.95
CA PRO A 41 8.09 -7.83 -22.35
C PRO A 41 8.88 -6.69 -23.00
N ALA A 42 8.58 -5.42 -22.65
CA ALA A 42 9.29 -4.28 -23.19
C ALA A 42 10.78 -4.27 -22.85
N ALA A 43 11.21 -4.97 -21.82
CA ALA A 43 12.61 -5.11 -21.46
C ALA A 43 13.46 -5.80 -22.53
N LEU A 44 12.86 -6.59 -23.41
CA LEU A 44 13.53 -7.25 -24.52
C LEU A 44 13.63 -6.38 -25.77
N ASP A 45 12.73 -5.42 -25.93
CA ASP A 45 12.57 -4.63 -27.15
C ASP A 45 13.05 -3.20 -27.03
N ASP A 46 13.05 -2.64 -25.82
CA ASP A 46 13.45 -1.26 -25.58
C ASP A 46 14.98 -1.16 -25.51
N PRO A 47 15.63 -0.42 -26.42
CA PRO A 47 17.09 -0.28 -26.43
C PRO A 47 17.68 0.36 -25.15
N SER A 48 16.87 1.12 -24.41
CA SER A 48 17.31 1.69 -23.13
C SER A 48 17.35 0.66 -22.00
N LEU A 49 16.72 -0.49 -22.19
CA LEU A 49 16.64 -1.58 -21.23
C LEU A 49 17.47 -2.79 -21.68
N ALA A 50 17.38 -3.16 -22.97
CA ALA A 50 18.13 -4.23 -23.58
C ALA A 50 19.40 -3.66 -24.22
N THR A 51 20.35 -3.22 -23.39
CA THR A 51 21.54 -2.49 -23.81
C THR A 51 22.71 -3.39 -24.21
N GLY A 52 22.65 -4.68 -23.85
CA GLY A 52 23.77 -5.60 -23.98
C GLY A 52 24.81 -5.52 -22.87
N ASP A 53 24.61 -4.64 -21.90
CA ASP A 53 25.43 -4.55 -20.70
C ASP A 53 25.00 -5.62 -19.69
N GLU A 54 25.96 -6.17 -18.94
CA GLU A 54 25.68 -7.20 -17.93
C GLU A 54 24.74 -6.71 -16.81
N TYR A 55 24.64 -5.41 -16.64
CA TYR A 55 23.77 -4.78 -15.63
C TYR A 55 22.43 -4.32 -16.19
N ASP A 56 22.12 -4.63 -17.45
CA ASP A 56 20.83 -4.26 -18.00
C ASP A 56 19.69 -5.13 -17.40
N VAL A 57 18.46 -4.73 -17.69
CA VAL A 57 17.27 -5.39 -17.15
C VAL A 57 16.52 -6.24 -18.19
N SER A 58 17.16 -6.58 -19.31
CA SER A 58 16.51 -7.34 -20.39
C SER A 58 15.99 -8.70 -19.92
N PHE A 59 16.64 -9.32 -18.91
CA PHE A 59 16.18 -10.58 -18.32
C PHE A 59 14.76 -10.51 -17.78
N LEU A 60 14.25 -9.34 -17.43
CA LEU A 60 12.89 -9.14 -16.95
C LEU A 60 11.83 -9.40 -18.02
N GLY A 61 12.24 -9.47 -19.30
CA GLY A 61 11.36 -9.82 -20.41
C GLY A 61 10.88 -11.26 -20.39
N TYR A 62 11.55 -12.12 -19.66
CA TYR A 62 11.17 -13.53 -19.50
C TYR A 62 10.37 -13.73 -18.22
N PRO A 63 9.47 -14.75 -18.17
CA PRO A 63 8.75 -15.05 -16.93
C PRO A 63 9.73 -15.32 -15.79
N HIS A 64 9.49 -14.65 -14.67
CA HIS A 64 10.31 -14.79 -13.47
C HIS A 64 9.43 -14.73 -12.22
N ARG A 65 9.91 -15.34 -11.16
CA ARG A 65 9.16 -15.53 -9.92
C ARG A 65 9.70 -14.63 -8.82
N HIS A 66 8.76 -14.06 -8.04
CA HIS A 66 9.06 -13.31 -6.83
C HIS A 66 8.14 -13.73 -5.70
N ILE A 67 8.55 -13.44 -4.48
CA ILE A 67 7.63 -13.35 -3.37
C ILE A 67 7.16 -11.90 -3.30
N PHE A 68 5.91 -11.66 -3.67
CA PHE A 68 5.31 -10.33 -3.60
C PHE A 68 4.90 -10.04 -2.16
N HIS A 69 5.37 -8.91 -1.65
CA HIS A 69 5.02 -8.40 -0.33
C HIS A 69 4.00 -7.29 -0.47
N PHE A 70 2.91 -7.41 0.27
CA PHE A 70 1.81 -6.45 0.26
C PHE A 70 1.73 -5.78 1.61
N LYS A 71 1.52 -4.48 1.61
CA LYS A 71 1.12 -3.71 2.78
C LYS A 71 -0.06 -2.85 2.40
N VAL A 72 -1.15 -2.95 3.13
CA VAL A 72 -2.38 -2.22 2.84
C VAL A 72 -2.80 -1.45 4.08
N GLY A 73 -2.89 -0.13 3.95
CA GLY A 73 -3.46 0.76 4.94
C GLY A 73 -4.81 1.28 4.49
N ILE A 74 -5.74 1.42 5.41
CA ILE A 74 -7.08 1.95 5.14
C ILE A 74 -7.53 2.85 6.30
N THR A 75 -8.12 3.99 5.98
CA THR A 75 -8.61 4.92 6.99
C THR A 75 -9.76 4.31 7.79
N VAL A 76 -9.76 4.62 9.08
CA VAL A 76 -10.82 4.23 10.00
C VAL A 76 -11.45 5.46 10.63
N THR A 77 -12.71 5.33 11.03
CA THR A 77 -13.53 6.46 11.54
C THR A 77 -13.50 6.59 13.05
N HIS A 78 -13.07 5.56 13.75
CA HIS A 78 -12.92 5.58 15.22
C HIS A 78 -11.87 4.57 15.68
N ASN A 79 -11.53 4.59 16.95
CA ASN A 79 -10.42 3.84 17.52
C ASN A 79 -10.77 2.40 17.95
N ASP A 80 -12.01 2.01 17.87
CA ASP A 80 -12.47 0.71 18.39
C ASP A 80 -12.95 -0.22 17.28
N ARG A 81 -11.99 -0.66 16.46
CA ARG A 81 -12.19 -1.70 15.44
C ARG A 81 -13.30 -1.38 14.43
N ASP A 82 -13.30 -0.16 13.91
CA ASP A 82 -14.14 0.20 12.76
C ASP A 82 -13.98 -0.83 11.63
N ILE A 83 -12.71 -1.17 11.35
CA ILE A 83 -12.35 -2.32 10.53
C ILE A 83 -11.42 -3.19 11.38
N GLU A 84 -11.80 -4.43 11.62
CA GLU A 84 -10.96 -5.34 12.39
C GLU A 84 -9.84 -5.86 11.48
N PHE A 85 -8.58 -5.63 11.85
CA PHE A 85 -7.45 -5.82 10.93
C PHE A 85 -7.14 -7.29 10.60
N ILE A 86 -7.43 -8.25 11.49
CA ILE A 86 -7.23 -9.67 11.18
C ILE A 86 -8.25 -10.14 10.17
N GLN A 87 -9.52 -9.72 10.32
CA GLN A 87 -10.56 -10.01 9.33
C GLN A 87 -10.24 -9.39 7.98
N PHE A 88 -9.76 -8.15 8.00
CA PHE A 88 -9.35 -7.44 6.79
C PHE A 88 -8.20 -8.16 6.07
N LYS A 89 -7.17 -8.54 6.82
CA LYS A 89 -6.04 -9.30 6.29
C LYS A 89 -6.48 -10.61 5.66
N ARG A 90 -7.33 -11.37 6.34
CA ARG A 90 -7.83 -12.66 5.83
C ARG A 90 -8.66 -12.48 4.57
N TRP A 91 -9.46 -11.43 4.50
CA TRP A 91 -10.21 -11.11 3.29
C TRP A 91 -9.28 -10.78 2.13
N LEU A 92 -8.24 -9.97 2.35
CA LEU A 92 -7.25 -9.67 1.34
C LEU A 92 -6.52 -10.93 0.85
N GLU A 93 -6.09 -11.78 1.77
CA GLU A 93 -5.42 -13.03 1.43
C GLU A 93 -6.30 -13.93 0.57
N LYS A 94 -7.60 -13.95 0.81
CA LYS A 94 -8.55 -14.74 0.02
C LYS A 94 -8.71 -14.24 -1.41
N LEU A 95 -8.46 -12.98 -1.68
CA LEU A 95 -8.46 -12.47 -3.06
C LEU A 95 -7.38 -13.13 -3.90
N TYR A 96 -6.36 -13.70 -3.25
CA TYR A 96 -5.21 -14.35 -3.87
C TYR A 96 -5.08 -15.79 -3.37
N GLU A 97 -6.15 -16.60 -3.51
CA GLU A 97 -6.17 -17.98 -3.00
C GLU A 97 -5.25 -18.93 -3.75
N GLU A 98 -4.84 -18.59 -4.95
CA GLU A 98 -3.95 -19.42 -5.76
C GLU A 98 -2.59 -19.60 -5.09
N LYS A 99 -1.97 -20.78 -5.28
CA LYS A 99 -0.64 -21.07 -4.71
C LYS A 99 0.42 -20.15 -5.28
N THR A 100 0.42 -19.98 -6.59
CA THR A 100 1.32 -19.08 -7.31
C THR A 100 0.48 -18.20 -8.21
N LEU A 101 0.61 -16.87 -8.08
CA LEU A 101 -0.19 -15.94 -8.85
C LEU A 101 0.36 -15.83 -10.27
N GLU A 102 -0.52 -15.99 -11.26
CA GLU A 102 -0.21 -15.72 -12.65
C GLU A 102 -0.48 -14.24 -12.93
N LEU A 103 0.55 -13.43 -12.86
CA LEU A 103 0.44 -11.97 -12.94
C LEU A 103 0.70 -11.41 -14.34
N ASP A 104 1.02 -12.29 -15.30
CA ASP A 104 1.25 -11.91 -16.69
C ASP A 104 2.33 -10.84 -16.80
N TYR A 105 1.97 -9.66 -17.33
CA TYR A 105 2.88 -8.52 -17.48
C TYR A 105 2.68 -7.45 -16.39
N LYS A 106 1.96 -7.76 -15.32
CA LYS A 106 1.62 -6.75 -14.31
C LYS A 106 2.82 -6.29 -13.52
N SER A 107 3.01 -4.99 -13.48
CA SER A 107 3.95 -4.32 -12.60
C SER A 107 3.41 -4.23 -11.18
N CYS A 108 4.24 -3.88 -10.22
CA CYS A 108 3.79 -3.63 -8.85
C CYS A 108 2.72 -2.54 -8.80
N GLU A 109 2.84 -1.49 -9.62
CA GLU A 109 1.84 -0.41 -9.72
C GLU A 109 0.48 -0.93 -10.18
N MET A 110 0.48 -1.78 -11.20
CA MET A 110 -0.75 -2.38 -11.73
C MET A 110 -1.41 -3.31 -10.72
N ILE A 111 -0.61 -4.04 -9.97
CA ILE A 111 -1.10 -4.90 -8.88
C ILE A 111 -1.75 -4.05 -7.78
N CYS A 112 -1.14 -2.91 -7.43
CA CYS A 112 -1.75 -1.96 -6.48
C CYS A 112 -3.12 -1.50 -6.96
N ASP A 113 -3.24 -1.08 -8.22
CA ASP A 113 -4.49 -0.58 -8.78
C ASP A 113 -5.59 -1.65 -8.77
N ASP A 114 -5.25 -2.88 -9.16
CA ASP A 114 -6.20 -3.99 -9.14
C ASP A 114 -6.70 -4.26 -7.71
N LEU A 115 -5.78 -4.25 -6.75
CA LEU A 115 -6.14 -4.48 -5.35
C LEU A 115 -6.98 -3.35 -4.80
N TYR A 116 -6.63 -2.10 -5.12
CA TYR A 116 -7.43 -0.94 -4.71
C TYR A 116 -8.88 -1.06 -5.20
N ASN A 117 -9.09 -1.47 -6.44
CA ASN A 117 -10.44 -1.62 -7.00
C ASN A 117 -11.28 -2.61 -6.18
N GLN A 118 -10.67 -3.70 -5.70
CA GLN A 118 -11.36 -4.66 -4.83
C GLN A 118 -11.66 -4.07 -3.45
N ILE A 119 -10.70 -3.35 -2.88
CA ILE A 119 -10.84 -2.76 -1.54
C ILE A 119 -11.91 -1.68 -1.54
N ILE A 120 -11.90 -0.76 -2.49
CA ILE A 120 -12.83 0.37 -2.51
C ILE A 120 -14.26 -0.07 -2.82
N ALA A 121 -14.43 -1.17 -3.52
CA ALA A 121 -15.75 -1.76 -3.75
C ALA A 121 -16.37 -2.26 -2.44
N LYS A 122 -15.57 -2.80 -1.53
CA LYS A 122 -16.00 -3.28 -0.22
C LYS A 122 -16.10 -2.16 0.83
N HIS A 123 -15.18 -1.22 0.78
CA HIS A 123 -15.05 -0.14 1.75
C HIS A 123 -15.03 1.22 1.04
N PRO A 124 -16.19 1.68 0.51
CA PRO A 124 -16.22 2.93 -0.25
C PRO A 124 -15.94 4.16 0.63
N GLY A 125 -15.41 5.22 0.00
CA GLY A 125 -15.18 6.49 0.68
C GLY A 125 -14.01 6.50 1.64
N ARG A 126 -13.07 5.57 1.51
CA ARG A 126 -11.88 5.48 2.36
C ARG A 126 -10.63 5.90 1.59
N GLU A 127 -9.68 6.49 2.28
CA GLU A 127 -8.33 6.62 1.75
C GLU A 127 -7.60 5.29 1.96
N VAL A 128 -6.90 4.83 0.95
CA VAL A 128 -6.20 3.54 0.97
C VAL A 128 -4.77 3.75 0.50
N HIS A 129 -3.81 3.17 1.21
CA HIS A 129 -2.41 3.17 0.82
C HIS A 129 -1.98 1.73 0.58
N ILE A 130 -1.35 1.48 -0.55
CA ILE A 130 -0.92 0.13 -0.92
C ILE A 130 0.55 0.14 -1.30
N ASP A 131 1.31 -0.76 -0.70
CA ASP A 131 2.67 -1.10 -1.12
C ASP A 131 2.65 -2.51 -1.69
N VAL A 132 3.23 -2.67 -2.87
CA VAL A 132 3.52 -3.98 -3.44
C VAL A 132 4.99 -3.99 -3.81
N SER A 133 5.72 -4.97 -3.31
CA SER A 133 7.14 -5.10 -3.60
C SER A 133 7.51 -6.51 -4.04
N GLU A 134 8.59 -6.58 -4.80
CA GLU A 134 9.22 -7.84 -5.22
C GLU A 134 10.27 -8.19 -4.17
N ASP A 135 10.08 -9.33 -3.50
CA ASP A 135 10.98 -9.88 -2.50
C ASP A 135 11.27 -8.92 -1.31
N GLY A 136 10.44 -7.90 -1.14
CA GLY A 136 10.64 -6.88 -0.10
C GLY A 136 11.76 -5.89 -0.39
N GLU A 137 12.34 -5.92 -1.59
CA GLU A 137 13.52 -5.11 -1.93
C GLU A 137 13.19 -3.87 -2.73
N ASN A 138 12.27 -3.97 -3.67
CA ASN A 138 11.84 -2.85 -4.51
C ASN A 138 10.38 -3.05 -4.90
N GLY A 139 9.69 -1.96 -5.14
CA GLY A 139 8.27 -2.02 -5.44
C GLY A 139 7.66 -0.65 -5.64
N ALA A 140 6.34 -0.61 -5.51
CA ALA A 140 5.54 0.60 -5.66
C ALA A 140 4.77 0.90 -4.37
N HIS A 141 4.56 2.17 -4.12
CA HIS A 141 3.70 2.69 -3.06
C HIS A 141 2.72 3.66 -3.72
N ILE A 142 1.42 3.43 -3.55
CA ILE A 142 0.39 4.30 -4.09
C ILE A 142 -0.57 4.71 -2.98
N GLU A 143 -0.85 6.00 -2.90
CA GLU A 143 -1.82 6.57 -1.97
C GLU A 143 -3.07 6.97 -2.74
N TYR A 144 -4.16 6.25 -2.50
CA TYR A 144 -5.45 6.52 -3.12
C TYR A 144 -6.25 7.41 -2.18
N ALA A 145 -6.32 8.69 -2.52
CA ALA A 145 -7.04 9.67 -1.72
C ALA A 145 -8.54 9.41 -1.70
N LYS A 146 -9.17 9.90 -0.65
CA LYS A 146 -10.62 9.79 -0.47
C LYS A 146 -11.37 10.56 -1.56
#